data_03aeb0ce6ea5e9c90e014c0a0c50ef7d
#
_entry.id   03aeb0ce6ea5e9c90e014c0a0c50ef7d
#
_cell.length_a   1.000
_cell.length_b   1.000
_cell.length_c   1.000
_cell.angle_alpha   90.00
_cell.angle_beta   90.00
_cell.angle_gamma   90.00
#
_symmetry.space_group_name_H-M   'P 1'
#
loop_
_entity.id
_entity.type
_entity.pdbx_description
1 polymer ?
#
loop_
_entity_poly.entity_id
_entity_poly.type
_entity_poly.pdbx_seq_one_letter_code
_entity_poly.pdbx_strand_id
1 'polypeptide(L)'
;MTTLLPSTSTPAPAVPHEQLAARTTGPVVVRGHADYDALVQPWNLAIPVLPDMVLAARTDDDVVEAVRFARAHGLQVTPQATGHGPMASLVGQILVDTKGLDECVVHPEGWARVGAGVKWLRVVEAAAPHGLAPLSGSITDVGVVGYTTGGGLGPMARTHGLASDRVRAIEVVTGDGLLRRVTPTEHPELFFGLRGGKGMLGIVTAVEFDLVQQPTFYGGSLWFDAADASAVLHRWKSWSDQLPTVATTSFAVFQLPADDPMVPPPLAGRTTVSIRYVWTGDDDDGARWFEAMRNAGPVILDDVATKPYTAIDSVHTDPLDPIPTHEAGTVLRDLPLDAVDALIALTGAGAQSPQILVEVRQLGGAVRDERRGASAFCSRGEGYSLLLVGIAGTPGLHDHGHAVLDAMTPWTGTYRLPNFSFSPEDLAVAYDPPTIARLRAAMRTYDPDRVMALGRVLDLG
;
A
#
# COMPACT_ATOMS: atom_id res chain seq x y z
N MET A 1 13.36 36.08 -33.35
CA MET A 1 12.93 34.83 -33.99
C MET A 1 14.13 33.90 -34.07
N THR A 2 14.29 33.08 -33.06
CA THR A 2 15.38 32.08 -33.02
C THR A 2 14.70 30.70 -33.18
N THR A 3 14.85 30.14 -34.37
CA THR A 3 14.29 28.84 -34.73
C THR A 3 15.05 27.75 -34.00
N LEU A 4 14.43 27.12 -33.01
CA LEU A 4 14.94 25.90 -32.40
C LEU A 4 14.76 24.75 -33.39
N LEU A 5 15.85 24.21 -33.90
CA LEU A 5 15.89 23.00 -34.68
C LEU A 5 15.49 21.81 -33.75
N PRO A 6 14.64 20.89 -34.20
CA PRO A 6 14.34 19.70 -33.43
C PRO A 6 15.61 18.84 -33.33
N SER A 7 16.01 18.48 -32.11
CA SER A 7 17.08 17.52 -31.87
C SER A 7 16.58 16.15 -32.38
N THR A 8 17.15 15.69 -33.47
CA THR A 8 17.00 14.31 -33.95
C THR A 8 17.79 13.41 -33.01
N SER A 9 17.19 13.01 -31.89
CA SER A 9 17.71 11.86 -31.14
C SER A 9 17.52 10.61 -32.01
N THR A 10 18.62 10.04 -32.48
CA THR A 10 18.60 8.70 -33.08
C THR A 10 17.94 7.76 -32.08
N PRO A 11 16.86 7.03 -32.44
CA PRO A 11 16.27 6.05 -31.52
C PRO A 11 17.36 5.06 -31.14
N ALA A 12 17.49 4.77 -29.84
CA ALA A 12 18.37 3.71 -29.37
C ALA A 12 18.02 2.40 -30.13
N PRO A 13 19.00 1.58 -30.50
CA PRO A 13 18.73 0.33 -31.20
C PRO A 13 17.74 -0.50 -30.40
N ALA A 14 16.67 -0.97 -31.06
CA ALA A 14 15.63 -1.76 -30.45
C ALA A 14 16.27 -2.97 -29.77
N VAL A 15 16.06 -3.11 -28.45
CA VAL A 15 16.58 -4.26 -27.69
C VAL A 15 15.83 -5.50 -28.18
N PRO A 16 16.52 -6.57 -28.62
CA PRO A 16 15.88 -7.71 -29.23
C PRO A 16 15.11 -8.55 -28.19
N HIS A 17 13.85 -8.23 -27.99
CA HIS A 17 12.96 -8.91 -27.04
C HIS A 17 12.82 -10.42 -27.32
N GLU A 18 13.02 -10.86 -28.56
CA GLU A 18 12.99 -12.26 -28.94
C GLU A 18 14.11 -13.08 -28.25
N GLN A 19 15.21 -12.45 -27.86
CA GLN A 19 16.27 -13.11 -27.11
C GLN A 19 15.84 -13.43 -25.67
N LEU A 20 15.03 -12.55 -25.04
CA LEU A 20 14.44 -12.83 -23.74
C LEU A 20 13.33 -13.88 -23.89
N ALA A 21 12.45 -13.73 -24.89
CA ALA A 21 11.35 -14.67 -25.15
C ALA A 21 11.84 -16.11 -25.39
N ALA A 22 13.02 -16.27 -26.00
CA ALA A 22 13.62 -17.60 -26.22
C ALA A 22 14.14 -18.28 -24.93
N ARG A 23 14.21 -17.55 -23.80
CA ARG A 23 14.75 -18.04 -22.52
C ARG A 23 13.69 -18.16 -21.42
N THR A 24 12.49 -17.66 -21.67
CA THR A 24 11.40 -17.62 -20.69
C THR A 24 10.25 -18.52 -21.11
N THR A 25 9.52 -19.03 -20.12
CA THR A 25 8.27 -19.78 -20.31
C THR A 25 7.06 -18.83 -20.40
N GLY A 26 7.15 -17.69 -19.72
CA GLY A 26 6.18 -16.60 -19.81
C GLY A 26 6.36 -15.79 -21.10
N PRO A 27 5.26 -15.27 -21.67
CA PRO A 27 5.34 -14.45 -22.89
C PRO A 27 6.06 -13.14 -22.63
N VAL A 28 6.87 -12.72 -23.63
CA VAL A 28 7.49 -11.40 -23.67
C VAL A 28 6.82 -10.60 -24.77
N VAL A 29 6.27 -9.45 -24.42
CA VAL A 29 5.57 -8.57 -25.34
C VAL A 29 6.18 -7.16 -25.33
N VAL A 30 6.06 -6.47 -26.46
CA VAL A 30 6.50 -5.09 -26.64
C VAL A 30 5.31 -4.21 -27.02
N ARG A 31 5.48 -2.91 -26.95
CA ARG A 31 4.45 -1.95 -27.34
C ARG A 31 3.96 -2.24 -28.79
N GLY A 32 2.62 -2.26 -28.95
CA GLY A 32 1.96 -2.62 -30.19
C GLY A 32 1.57 -4.09 -30.30
N HIS A 33 1.96 -4.95 -29.37
CA HIS A 33 1.42 -6.31 -29.26
C HIS A 33 -0.01 -6.27 -28.70
N ALA A 34 -0.88 -7.17 -29.14
CA ALA A 34 -2.30 -7.19 -28.76
C ALA A 34 -2.54 -7.30 -27.24
N ASP A 35 -1.67 -8.02 -26.54
CA ASP A 35 -1.79 -8.23 -25.08
C ASP A 35 -1.08 -7.17 -24.24
N TYR A 36 -0.35 -6.23 -24.88
CA TYR A 36 0.49 -5.27 -24.15
C TYR A 36 -0.32 -4.43 -23.17
N ASP A 37 -1.41 -3.80 -23.61
CA ASP A 37 -2.20 -2.88 -22.79
C ASP A 37 -2.80 -3.57 -21.56
N ALA A 38 -3.26 -4.82 -21.70
CA ALA A 38 -3.79 -5.61 -20.59
C ALA A 38 -2.72 -5.98 -19.53
N LEU A 39 -1.48 -6.25 -19.98
CA LEU A 39 -0.38 -6.63 -19.09
C LEU A 39 0.19 -5.44 -18.32
N VAL A 40 0.22 -4.24 -18.91
CA VAL A 40 0.77 -3.05 -18.27
C VAL A 40 -0.25 -2.33 -17.38
N GLN A 41 -1.55 -2.59 -17.53
CA GLN A 41 -2.60 -1.85 -16.84
C GLN A 41 -2.44 -1.96 -15.30
N PRO A 42 -2.19 -0.83 -14.59
CA PRO A 42 -2.17 -0.80 -13.14
C PRO A 42 -3.59 -0.66 -12.59
N TRP A 43 -3.77 -0.88 -11.29
CA TRP A 43 -5.01 -0.53 -10.62
C TRP A 43 -5.24 1.00 -10.59
N ASN A 44 -4.20 1.80 -10.31
CA ASN A 44 -4.29 3.24 -10.44
C ASN A 44 -4.07 3.67 -11.90
N LEU A 45 -5.14 4.04 -12.57
CA LEU A 45 -5.15 4.42 -13.99
C LEU A 45 -4.60 5.83 -14.26
N ALA A 46 -4.33 6.64 -13.24
CA ALA A 46 -3.80 7.99 -13.42
C ALA A 46 -2.33 8.02 -13.88
N ILE A 47 -1.58 6.96 -13.59
CA ILE A 47 -0.16 6.86 -13.95
C ILE A 47 -0.03 5.91 -15.14
N PRO A 48 0.30 6.42 -16.33
CA PRO A 48 0.50 5.58 -17.51
C PRO A 48 1.77 4.72 -17.34
N VAL A 49 1.60 3.40 -17.29
CA VAL A 49 2.69 2.43 -17.24
C VAL A 49 3.05 2.04 -18.66
N LEU A 50 4.21 2.49 -19.16
CA LEU A 50 4.62 2.41 -20.56
C LEU A 50 6.05 1.81 -20.72
N PRO A 51 6.31 0.60 -20.22
CA PRO A 51 7.61 -0.05 -20.37
C PRO A 51 7.91 -0.33 -21.85
N ASP A 52 9.19 -0.49 -22.18
CA ASP A 52 9.57 -0.88 -23.55
C ASP A 52 9.28 -2.35 -23.81
N MET A 53 9.27 -3.17 -22.74
CA MET A 53 9.08 -4.60 -22.79
C MET A 53 8.35 -5.08 -21.53
N VAL A 54 7.49 -6.08 -21.67
CA VAL A 54 6.80 -6.77 -20.57
C VAL A 54 7.09 -8.26 -20.65
N LEU A 55 7.55 -8.83 -19.55
CA LEU A 55 7.57 -10.27 -19.33
C LEU A 55 6.42 -10.63 -18.38
N ALA A 56 5.46 -11.43 -18.83
CA ALA A 56 4.46 -12.06 -17.96
C ALA A 56 5.05 -13.34 -17.36
N ALA A 57 5.74 -13.20 -16.23
CA ALA A 57 6.48 -14.28 -15.59
C ALA A 57 5.55 -15.38 -15.06
N ARG A 58 5.93 -16.64 -15.28
CA ARG A 58 5.24 -17.87 -14.82
C ARG A 58 6.06 -18.67 -13.82
N THR A 59 7.36 -18.46 -13.80
CA THR A 59 8.30 -19.16 -12.94
C THR A 59 9.34 -18.19 -12.37
N ASP A 60 10.02 -18.61 -11.30
CA ASP A 60 11.17 -17.88 -10.75
C ASP A 60 12.29 -17.73 -11.77
N ASP A 61 12.50 -18.75 -12.62
CA ASP A 61 13.50 -18.72 -13.69
C ASP A 61 13.19 -17.65 -14.74
N ASP A 62 11.93 -17.39 -15.04
CA ASP A 62 11.54 -16.28 -15.92
C ASP A 62 12.02 -14.93 -15.34
N VAL A 63 11.86 -14.74 -14.03
CA VAL A 63 12.33 -13.53 -13.34
C VAL A 63 13.86 -13.44 -13.34
N VAL A 64 14.55 -14.57 -13.12
CA VAL A 64 16.03 -14.66 -13.22
C VAL A 64 16.50 -14.24 -14.60
N GLU A 65 15.89 -14.78 -15.66
CA GLU A 65 16.27 -14.46 -17.04
C GLU A 65 15.96 -12.99 -17.41
N ALA A 66 14.86 -12.39 -16.90
CA ALA A 66 14.58 -10.97 -17.09
C ALA A 66 15.67 -10.08 -16.48
N VAL A 67 16.08 -10.37 -15.24
CA VAL A 67 17.13 -9.61 -14.53
C VAL A 67 18.48 -9.78 -15.24
N ARG A 68 18.87 -11.00 -15.63
CA ARG A 68 20.10 -11.27 -16.38
C ARG A 68 20.13 -10.57 -17.73
N PHE A 69 19.01 -10.60 -18.43
CA PHE A 69 18.85 -9.92 -19.71
C PHE A 69 18.98 -8.40 -19.55
N ALA A 70 18.26 -7.82 -18.57
CA ALA A 70 18.35 -6.39 -18.28
C ALA A 70 19.80 -5.97 -17.97
N ARG A 71 20.48 -6.73 -17.11
CA ARG A 71 21.88 -6.51 -16.77
C ARG A 71 22.81 -6.54 -17.99
N ALA A 72 22.65 -7.54 -18.86
CA ALA A 72 23.47 -7.69 -20.06
C ALA A 72 23.27 -6.55 -21.07
N HIS A 73 22.12 -5.90 -21.07
CA HIS A 73 21.76 -4.84 -22.03
C HIS A 73 21.75 -3.44 -21.40
N GLY A 74 22.13 -3.27 -20.12
CA GLY A 74 22.13 -1.99 -19.43
C GLY A 74 20.72 -1.41 -19.20
N LEU A 75 19.71 -2.28 -19.12
CA LEU A 75 18.32 -1.94 -18.85
C LEU A 75 18.00 -2.04 -17.37
N GLN A 76 16.84 -1.49 -16.98
CA GLN A 76 16.28 -1.64 -15.66
C GLN A 76 15.03 -2.52 -15.66
N VAL A 77 14.74 -3.12 -14.50
CA VAL A 77 13.52 -3.91 -14.28
C VAL A 77 12.66 -3.32 -13.17
N THR A 78 11.36 -3.43 -13.34
CA THR A 78 10.37 -3.11 -12.30
C THR A 78 9.33 -4.23 -12.21
N PRO A 79 9.03 -4.79 -11.02
CA PRO A 79 7.96 -5.77 -10.86
C PRO A 79 6.60 -5.08 -10.74
N GLN A 80 5.55 -5.73 -11.25
CA GLN A 80 4.15 -5.36 -11.01
C GLN A 80 3.29 -6.60 -10.82
N ALA A 81 2.46 -6.61 -9.77
CA ALA A 81 1.35 -7.55 -9.61
C ALA A 81 0.03 -6.81 -9.94
N THR A 82 -0.63 -6.21 -8.94
CA THR A 82 -1.91 -5.50 -9.12
C THR A 82 -1.76 -4.04 -9.59
N GLY A 83 -0.60 -3.41 -9.35
CA GLY A 83 -0.39 -2.01 -9.74
C GLY A 83 -1.17 -0.99 -8.91
N HIS A 84 -1.40 -1.26 -7.61
CA HIS A 84 -2.00 -0.30 -6.69
C HIS A 84 -1.10 0.91 -6.38
N GLY A 85 0.22 0.78 -6.50
CA GLY A 85 1.16 1.86 -6.19
C GLY A 85 2.19 2.07 -7.30
N PRO A 86 1.80 2.36 -8.55
CA PRO A 86 2.74 2.75 -9.58
C PRO A 86 3.31 4.14 -9.23
N MET A 87 4.62 4.32 -9.41
CA MET A 87 5.28 5.59 -9.08
C MET A 87 5.87 6.30 -10.30
N ALA A 88 5.94 5.62 -11.45
CA ALA A 88 6.55 6.15 -12.66
C ALA A 88 6.03 5.44 -13.91
N SER A 89 6.26 6.06 -15.08
CA SER A 89 5.78 5.55 -16.37
C SER A 89 6.56 4.36 -16.93
N LEU A 90 7.72 4.00 -16.36
CA LEU A 90 8.58 2.86 -16.72
C LEU A 90 9.15 2.89 -18.14
N VAL A 91 9.20 4.03 -18.83
CA VAL A 91 9.83 4.17 -20.15
C VAL A 91 11.32 3.77 -20.07
N GLY A 92 11.80 2.96 -21.02
CA GLY A 92 13.17 2.46 -21.03
C GLY A 92 13.41 1.26 -20.11
N GLN A 93 12.37 0.65 -19.56
CA GLN A 93 12.47 -0.46 -18.59
C GLN A 93 11.78 -1.73 -19.10
N ILE A 94 12.12 -2.84 -18.45
CA ILE A 94 11.38 -4.10 -18.54
C ILE A 94 10.40 -4.17 -17.36
N LEU A 95 9.13 -4.29 -17.64
CA LEU A 95 8.13 -4.65 -16.64
C LEU A 95 8.10 -6.16 -16.46
N VAL A 96 8.29 -6.64 -15.24
CA VAL A 96 8.07 -8.05 -14.89
C VAL A 96 6.69 -8.15 -14.23
N ASP A 97 5.68 -8.55 -15.03
CA ASP A 97 4.35 -8.87 -14.52
C ASP A 97 4.42 -10.20 -13.75
N THR A 98 4.18 -10.14 -12.45
CA THR A 98 4.30 -11.30 -11.55
C THR A 98 2.98 -12.03 -11.31
N LYS A 99 1.88 -11.64 -11.97
CA LYS A 99 0.55 -12.24 -11.76
C LYS A 99 0.52 -13.76 -11.96
N GLY A 100 1.41 -14.29 -12.84
CA GLY A 100 1.53 -15.73 -13.07
C GLY A 100 2.25 -16.52 -11.96
N LEU A 101 2.88 -15.85 -10.98
CA LEU A 101 3.46 -16.48 -9.78
C LEU A 101 2.37 -16.58 -8.71
N ASP A 102 1.39 -17.44 -8.92
CA ASP A 102 0.12 -17.42 -8.20
C ASP A 102 -0.07 -18.58 -7.20
N GLU A 103 0.98 -19.30 -6.85
CA GLU A 103 0.90 -20.36 -5.84
C GLU A 103 0.48 -19.78 -4.48
N CYS A 104 -0.48 -20.43 -3.80
CA CYS A 104 -0.93 -20.04 -2.46
C CYS A 104 -1.14 -21.31 -1.63
N VAL A 105 -0.29 -21.50 -0.63
CA VAL A 105 -0.36 -22.63 0.30
C VAL A 105 -0.51 -22.09 1.71
N VAL A 106 -1.62 -22.43 2.37
CA VAL A 106 -1.87 -22.15 3.78
C VAL A 106 -1.67 -23.43 4.59
N HIS A 107 -0.84 -23.34 5.63
CA HIS A 107 -0.57 -24.43 6.53
C HIS A 107 -1.42 -24.31 7.81
N PRO A 108 -2.09 -25.39 8.24
CA PRO A 108 -2.92 -25.39 9.46
C PRO A 108 -2.13 -25.00 10.73
N GLU A 109 -0.81 -25.13 10.69
CA GLU A 109 0.10 -24.74 11.77
C GLU A 109 0.25 -23.22 11.93
N GLY A 110 -0.48 -22.42 11.13
CA GLY A 110 -0.57 -20.99 11.29
C GLY A 110 0.41 -20.16 10.46
N TRP A 111 0.75 -20.61 9.25
CA TRP A 111 1.57 -19.84 8.31
C TRP A 111 1.16 -20.11 6.85
N ALA A 112 1.61 -19.23 5.95
CA ALA A 112 1.37 -19.38 4.53
C ALA A 112 2.64 -19.11 3.71
N ARG A 113 2.75 -19.77 2.53
CA ARG A 113 3.67 -19.42 1.45
C ARG A 113 2.85 -18.99 0.25
N VAL A 114 3.19 -17.83 -0.32
CA VAL A 114 2.46 -17.29 -1.48
C VAL A 114 3.43 -16.72 -2.50
N GLY A 115 3.12 -16.92 -3.77
CA GLY A 115 3.81 -16.31 -4.90
C GLY A 115 3.47 -14.82 -5.06
N ALA A 116 4.29 -14.11 -5.83
CA ALA A 116 4.21 -12.66 -5.97
C ALA A 116 2.95 -12.14 -6.68
N GLY A 117 2.24 -13.00 -7.41
CA GLY A 117 0.97 -12.66 -8.07
C GLY A 117 -0.26 -12.78 -7.18
N VAL A 118 -0.13 -13.35 -5.99
CA VAL A 118 -1.27 -13.63 -5.10
C VAL A 118 -1.83 -12.35 -4.48
N LYS A 119 -3.17 -12.19 -4.53
CA LYS A 119 -3.92 -11.17 -3.79
C LYS A 119 -4.31 -11.67 -2.40
N TRP A 120 -4.52 -10.74 -1.45
CA TRP A 120 -4.91 -11.07 -0.09
C TRP A 120 -6.20 -11.90 -0.01
N LEU A 121 -7.18 -11.65 -0.88
CA LEU A 121 -8.45 -12.40 -0.92
C LEU A 121 -8.22 -13.92 -0.93
N ARG A 122 -7.32 -14.39 -1.79
CA ARG A 122 -7.01 -15.83 -1.90
C ARG A 122 -6.42 -16.39 -0.60
N VAL A 123 -5.60 -15.61 0.11
CA VAL A 123 -5.04 -16.02 1.41
C VAL A 123 -6.11 -16.03 2.49
N VAL A 124 -6.98 -15.01 2.52
CA VAL A 124 -8.10 -14.90 3.47
C VAL A 124 -9.03 -16.10 3.34
N GLU A 125 -9.44 -16.43 2.11
CA GLU A 125 -10.32 -17.55 1.83
C GLU A 125 -9.68 -18.91 2.19
N ALA A 126 -8.38 -19.09 1.87
CA ALA A 126 -7.66 -20.31 2.18
C ALA A 126 -7.36 -20.48 3.69
N ALA A 127 -7.23 -19.39 4.44
CA ALA A 127 -6.95 -19.40 5.87
C ALA A 127 -8.21 -19.58 6.73
N ALA A 128 -9.37 -19.10 6.26
CA ALA A 128 -10.62 -19.08 7.00
C ALA A 128 -11.07 -20.45 7.53
N PRO A 129 -10.99 -21.59 6.77
CA PRO A 129 -11.37 -22.91 7.27
C PRO A 129 -10.53 -23.38 8.48
N HIS A 130 -9.37 -22.78 8.70
CA HIS A 130 -8.47 -23.08 9.83
C HIS A 130 -8.64 -22.11 11.01
N GLY A 131 -9.60 -21.17 10.94
CA GLY A 131 -9.76 -20.09 11.93
C GLY A 131 -8.61 -19.09 11.93
N LEU A 132 -7.84 -19.08 10.85
CA LEU A 132 -6.65 -18.23 10.69
C LEU A 132 -6.98 -17.00 9.84
N ALA A 133 -6.21 -15.92 10.07
CA ALA A 133 -6.30 -14.68 9.32
C ALA A 133 -4.90 -14.16 8.95
N PRO A 134 -4.69 -13.65 7.73
CA PRO A 134 -3.51 -12.87 7.41
C PRO A 134 -3.64 -11.43 7.94
N LEU A 135 -2.54 -10.66 7.94
CA LEU A 135 -2.58 -9.22 8.20
C LEU A 135 -2.74 -8.46 6.86
N SER A 136 -3.91 -8.57 6.26
CA SER A 136 -4.25 -7.90 4.99
C SER A 136 -4.40 -6.39 5.16
N GLY A 137 -4.43 -5.67 4.03
CA GLY A 137 -4.74 -4.24 3.98
C GLY A 137 -6.22 -3.92 4.18
N SER A 138 -6.59 -2.68 3.85
CA SER A 138 -7.99 -2.20 3.89
C SER A 138 -8.89 -2.91 2.91
N ILE A 139 -8.30 -3.44 1.82
CA ILE A 139 -8.99 -4.21 0.79
C ILE A 139 -8.16 -5.42 0.40
N THR A 140 -8.85 -6.54 0.19
CA THR A 140 -8.20 -7.83 -0.09
C THR A 140 -7.82 -8.02 -1.55
N ASP A 141 -8.18 -7.08 -2.44
CA ASP A 141 -7.75 -7.08 -3.86
C ASP A 141 -6.27 -6.69 -4.05
N VAL A 142 -5.60 -6.18 -3.03
CA VAL A 142 -4.18 -5.80 -3.06
C VAL A 142 -3.28 -7.04 -3.09
N GLY A 143 -2.18 -6.96 -3.86
CA GLY A 143 -1.16 -8.01 -3.93
C GLY A 143 -0.37 -8.14 -2.63
N VAL A 144 -0.19 -9.37 -2.16
CA VAL A 144 0.47 -9.70 -0.87
C VAL A 144 1.90 -9.16 -0.81
N VAL A 145 2.69 -9.39 -1.86
CA VAL A 145 4.14 -9.09 -1.84
C VAL A 145 4.39 -7.59 -1.84
N GLY A 146 3.74 -6.82 -2.75
CA GLY A 146 3.94 -5.36 -2.81
C GLY A 146 3.52 -4.66 -1.52
N TYR A 147 2.44 -5.12 -0.90
CA TYR A 147 1.94 -4.64 0.38
C TYR A 147 2.92 -4.97 1.53
N THR A 148 3.34 -6.22 1.65
CA THR A 148 4.21 -6.70 2.73
C THR A 148 5.60 -6.08 2.67
N THR A 149 6.19 -5.96 1.48
CA THR A 149 7.54 -5.38 1.32
C THR A 149 7.60 -3.88 1.63
N GLY A 150 6.48 -3.17 1.59
CA GLY A 150 6.39 -1.76 2.05
C GLY A 150 5.96 -1.61 3.51
N GLY A 151 5.97 -2.68 4.30
CA GLY A 151 5.58 -2.72 5.70
C GLY A 151 4.24 -3.42 5.91
N GLY A 152 3.18 -2.98 5.26
CA GLY A 152 1.85 -3.58 5.35
C GLY A 152 1.08 -3.20 6.61
N LEU A 153 0.50 -1.99 6.60
CA LEU A 153 -0.34 -1.43 7.66
C LEU A 153 -1.82 -1.74 7.38
N GLY A 154 -2.42 -2.61 8.15
CA GLY A 154 -3.81 -3.06 7.97
C GLY A 154 -4.73 -2.78 9.15
N PRO A 155 -6.02 -3.21 9.04
CA PRO A 155 -7.05 -2.95 10.04
C PRO A 155 -6.80 -3.56 11.43
N MET A 156 -5.87 -4.52 11.55
CA MET A 156 -5.49 -5.13 12.83
C MET A 156 -4.07 -4.74 13.30
N ALA A 157 -3.48 -3.69 12.70
CA ALA A 157 -2.07 -3.37 12.93
C ALA A 157 -1.75 -3.00 14.39
N ARG A 158 -2.67 -2.34 15.11
CA ARG A 158 -2.45 -1.97 16.51
C ARG A 158 -2.35 -3.20 17.44
N THR A 159 -3.01 -4.29 17.08
CA THR A 159 -2.97 -5.55 17.83
C THR A 159 -1.78 -6.41 17.43
N HIS A 160 -1.53 -6.56 16.13
CA HIS A 160 -0.65 -7.61 15.61
C HIS A 160 0.63 -7.09 14.96
N GLY A 161 0.79 -5.76 14.78
CA GLY A 161 1.91 -5.15 14.06
C GLY A 161 1.70 -5.12 12.55
N LEU A 162 2.77 -4.92 11.83
CA LEU A 162 2.78 -4.86 10.37
C LEU A 162 2.79 -6.28 9.75
N ALA A 163 2.31 -6.42 8.51
CA ALA A 163 2.42 -7.68 7.77
C ALA A 163 3.90 -8.11 7.63
N SER A 164 4.81 -7.16 7.40
CA SER A 164 6.25 -7.41 7.31
C SER A 164 6.87 -7.94 8.61
N ASP A 165 6.25 -7.70 9.77
CA ASP A 165 6.71 -8.24 11.06
C ASP A 165 6.41 -9.73 11.20
N ARG A 166 5.55 -10.29 10.34
CA ARG A 166 5.16 -11.69 10.31
C ARG A 166 5.94 -12.53 9.30
N VAL A 167 6.77 -11.89 8.49
CA VAL A 167 7.55 -12.59 7.46
C VAL A 167 8.56 -13.55 8.09
N ARG A 168 8.57 -14.79 7.59
CA ARG A 168 9.50 -15.89 7.94
C ARG A 168 10.65 -15.98 6.97
N ALA A 169 10.33 -15.96 5.66
CA ALA A 169 11.27 -16.06 4.58
C ALA A 169 10.77 -15.33 3.33
N ILE A 170 11.69 -14.94 2.47
CA ILE A 170 11.42 -14.30 1.19
C ILE A 170 12.25 -15.00 0.12
N GLU A 171 11.64 -15.35 -1.00
CA GLU A 171 12.34 -15.74 -2.22
C GLU A 171 12.45 -14.51 -3.12
N VAL A 172 13.65 -14.16 -3.56
CA VAL A 172 13.92 -12.92 -4.28
C VAL A 172 15.01 -13.13 -5.33
N VAL A 173 14.78 -12.58 -6.51
CA VAL A 173 15.80 -12.45 -7.55
C VAL A 173 16.44 -11.07 -7.40
N THR A 174 17.69 -11.03 -7.02
CA THR A 174 18.48 -9.82 -6.82
C THR A 174 19.11 -9.33 -8.14
N GLY A 175 19.60 -8.08 -8.17
CA GLY A 175 20.10 -7.43 -9.39
C GLY A 175 21.29 -8.12 -10.06
N ASP A 176 21.99 -9.02 -9.36
CA ASP A 176 23.01 -9.89 -9.94
C ASP A 176 22.43 -11.11 -10.71
N GLY A 177 21.10 -11.26 -10.76
CA GLY A 177 20.39 -12.32 -11.47
C GLY A 177 20.42 -13.67 -10.76
N LEU A 178 20.52 -13.69 -9.42
CA LEU A 178 20.49 -14.91 -8.60
C LEU A 178 19.22 -14.96 -7.76
N LEU A 179 18.54 -16.10 -7.79
CA LEU A 179 17.44 -16.41 -6.88
C LEU A 179 18.02 -16.76 -5.50
N ARG A 180 17.47 -16.13 -4.46
CA ARG A 180 17.88 -16.34 -3.07
C ARG A 180 16.68 -16.58 -2.18
N ARG A 181 16.81 -17.52 -1.25
CA ARG A 181 15.92 -17.61 -0.09
C ARG A 181 16.53 -16.81 1.06
N VAL A 182 15.79 -15.88 1.60
CA VAL A 182 16.22 -14.86 2.56
C VAL A 182 15.46 -15.04 3.87
N THR A 183 16.19 -15.14 4.99
CA THR A 183 15.63 -15.32 6.34
C THR A 183 16.35 -14.39 7.33
N PRO A 184 15.94 -14.30 8.60
CA PRO A 184 16.67 -13.53 9.62
C PRO A 184 18.14 -13.95 9.79
N THR A 185 18.49 -15.19 9.44
CA THR A 185 19.84 -15.75 9.62
C THR A 185 20.58 -15.99 8.32
N GLU A 186 19.86 -16.00 7.19
CA GLU A 186 20.42 -16.17 5.85
C GLU A 186 20.15 -14.90 5.04
N HIS A 187 21.18 -14.21 4.59
CA HIS A 187 21.10 -12.89 3.94
C HIS A 187 20.39 -11.82 4.81
N PRO A 188 20.78 -11.58 6.07
CA PRO A 188 20.05 -10.73 7.01
C PRO A 188 19.87 -9.28 6.53
N GLU A 189 20.81 -8.74 5.72
CA GLU A 189 20.68 -7.38 5.17
C GLU A 189 19.60 -7.29 4.07
N LEU A 190 19.42 -8.36 3.26
CA LEU A 190 18.27 -8.45 2.37
C LEU A 190 16.98 -8.60 3.15
N PHE A 191 16.97 -9.46 4.18
CA PHE A 191 15.80 -9.65 5.04
C PHE A 191 15.36 -8.36 5.74
N PHE A 192 16.31 -7.55 6.17
CA PHE A 192 16.05 -6.21 6.70
C PHE A 192 15.41 -5.32 5.64
N GLY A 193 16.07 -5.19 4.47
CA GLY A 193 15.70 -4.24 3.44
C GLY A 193 14.37 -4.59 2.73
N LEU A 194 14.07 -5.87 2.53
CA LEU A 194 12.83 -6.31 1.89
C LEU A 194 11.59 -6.20 2.81
N ARG A 195 11.76 -5.86 4.09
CA ARG A 195 10.68 -5.59 5.04
C ARG A 195 10.58 -4.08 5.33
N GLY A 196 10.05 -3.34 4.39
CA GLY A 196 9.87 -1.88 4.43
C GLY A 196 10.51 -1.13 3.25
N GLY A 197 11.55 -1.68 2.60
CA GLY A 197 12.25 -1.06 1.47
C GLY A 197 11.65 -1.37 0.10
N LYS A 198 10.47 -2.00 0.04
CA LYS A 198 9.78 -2.34 -1.22
C LYS A 198 10.69 -3.16 -2.17
N GLY A 199 10.58 -2.95 -3.47
CA GLY A 199 11.34 -3.64 -4.51
C GLY A 199 12.75 -3.08 -4.80
N MET A 200 13.37 -2.34 -3.87
CA MET A 200 14.67 -1.70 -4.11
C MET A 200 15.83 -2.69 -4.26
N LEU A 201 15.73 -3.87 -3.64
CA LEU A 201 16.81 -4.83 -3.54
C LEU A 201 16.63 -6.06 -4.43
N GLY A 202 15.50 -6.18 -5.11
CA GLY A 202 15.21 -7.33 -5.98
C GLY A 202 13.73 -7.50 -6.28
N ILE A 203 13.43 -8.45 -7.14
CA ILE A 203 12.08 -8.89 -7.46
C ILE A 203 11.75 -10.09 -6.57
N VAL A 204 10.84 -9.89 -5.62
CA VAL A 204 10.33 -10.99 -4.78
C VAL A 204 9.46 -11.90 -5.62
N THR A 205 9.71 -13.21 -5.56
CA THR A 205 8.91 -14.22 -6.26
C THR A 205 7.97 -14.97 -5.34
N ALA A 206 8.33 -15.13 -4.05
CA ALA A 206 7.45 -15.69 -3.03
C ALA A 206 7.76 -15.13 -1.63
N VAL A 207 6.79 -15.22 -0.73
CA VAL A 207 6.93 -14.84 0.68
C VAL A 207 6.26 -15.87 1.59
N GLU A 208 6.93 -16.20 2.70
CA GLU A 208 6.41 -17.02 3.80
C GLU A 208 6.13 -16.11 5.00
N PHE A 209 4.96 -16.23 5.63
CA PHE A 209 4.58 -15.40 6.78
C PHE A 209 3.63 -16.10 7.75
N ASP A 210 3.65 -15.65 9.01
CA ASP A 210 2.73 -16.13 10.04
C ASP A 210 1.31 -15.59 9.82
N LEU A 211 0.33 -16.43 10.06
CA LEU A 211 -1.08 -16.09 10.21
C LEU A 211 -1.43 -15.96 11.70
N VAL A 212 -2.52 -15.30 12.02
CA VAL A 212 -3.02 -15.13 13.38
C VAL A 212 -4.32 -15.92 13.59
N GLN A 213 -4.55 -16.38 14.83
CA GLN A 213 -5.84 -16.95 15.23
C GLN A 213 -6.84 -15.80 15.39
N GLN A 214 -7.62 -15.54 14.35
CA GLN A 214 -8.63 -14.49 14.32
C GLN A 214 -9.76 -14.86 13.34
N PRO A 215 -10.63 -15.81 13.69
CA PRO A 215 -11.72 -16.22 12.80
C PRO A 215 -12.78 -15.14 12.60
N THR A 216 -12.98 -14.28 13.61
CA THR A 216 -13.96 -13.19 13.62
C THR A 216 -13.34 -11.91 14.17
N PHE A 217 -13.98 -10.78 13.92
CA PHE A 217 -13.71 -9.50 14.55
C PHE A 217 -15.03 -8.79 14.84
N TYR A 218 -15.05 -7.91 15.84
CA TYR A 218 -16.14 -6.97 16.02
C TYR A 218 -15.74 -5.65 15.37
N GLY A 219 -16.46 -5.19 14.32
CA GLY A 219 -16.07 -4.00 13.59
C GLY A 219 -16.91 -3.72 12.36
N GLY A 220 -16.53 -2.64 11.67
CA GLY A 220 -17.20 -2.10 10.50
C GLY A 220 -17.04 -0.59 10.43
N SER A 221 -18.02 0.09 9.85
CA SER A 221 -18.07 1.54 9.70
C SER A 221 -19.37 2.14 10.25
N LEU A 222 -19.24 3.30 10.87
CA LEU A 222 -20.36 4.11 11.41
C LEU A 222 -20.35 5.47 10.70
N TRP A 223 -21.49 5.88 10.14
CA TRP A 223 -21.57 7.02 9.24
C TRP A 223 -22.44 8.14 9.80
N PHE A 224 -21.93 9.37 9.67
CA PHE A 224 -22.55 10.61 10.11
C PHE A 224 -22.60 11.63 8.98
N ASP A 225 -23.49 12.60 9.06
CA ASP A 225 -23.45 13.78 8.21
C ASP A 225 -22.24 14.66 8.60
N ALA A 226 -21.57 15.23 7.60
CA ALA A 226 -20.44 16.12 7.88
C ALA A 226 -20.84 17.43 8.58
N ALA A 227 -22.11 17.77 8.64
CA ALA A 227 -22.61 18.86 9.49
C ALA A 227 -22.31 18.62 10.98
N ASP A 228 -22.23 17.35 11.40
CA ASP A 228 -21.91 16.94 12.77
C ASP A 228 -20.40 16.65 12.96
N ALA A 229 -19.54 16.88 11.95
CA ALA A 229 -18.14 16.50 11.93
C ALA A 229 -17.36 16.97 13.17
N SER A 230 -17.58 18.21 13.64
CA SER A 230 -16.86 18.73 14.82
C SER A 230 -17.19 17.91 16.08
N ALA A 231 -18.46 17.66 16.37
CA ALA A 231 -18.87 16.88 17.53
C ALA A 231 -18.37 15.43 17.45
N VAL A 232 -18.52 14.80 16.27
CA VAL A 232 -18.15 13.41 16.02
C VAL A 232 -16.63 13.23 16.12
N LEU A 233 -15.83 14.06 15.45
CA LEU A 233 -14.38 13.91 15.41
C LEU A 233 -13.69 14.33 16.71
N HIS A 234 -14.21 15.32 17.44
CA HIS A 234 -13.74 15.63 18.79
C HIS A 234 -14.02 14.46 19.75
N ARG A 235 -15.21 13.84 19.62
CA ARG A 235 -15.54 12.63 20.40
C ARG A 235 -14.61 11.48 20.00
N TRP A 236 -14.39 11.25 18.69
CA TRP A 236 -13.49 10.21 18.20
C TRP A 236 -12.07 10.40 18.76
N LYS A 237 -11.52 11.62 18.72
CA LYS A 237 -10.19 11.90 19.26
C LYS A 237 -10.10 11.53 20.74
N SER A 238 -11.03 12.02 21.55
CA SER A 238 -11.03 11.75 23.00
C SER A 238 -11.22 10.26 23.32
N TRP A 239 -12.02 9.56 22.51
CA TRP A 239 -12.29 8.13 22.65
C TRP A 239 -11.10 7.29 22.16
N SER A 240 -10.55 7.61 20.99
CA SER A 240 -9.45 6.85 20.40
C SER A 240 -8.18 6.89 21.23
N ASP A 241 -7.92 7.97 21.96
CA ASP A 241 -6.78 8.07 22.89
C ASP A 241 -6.84 7.07 24.05
N GLN A 242 -8.04 6.61 24.40
CA GLN A 242 -8.27 5.69 25.51
C GLN A 242 -8.31 4.22 25.07
N LEU A 243 -8.37 3.97 23.77
CA LEU A 243 -8.53 2.62 23.24
C LEU A 243 -7.33 1.71 23.55
N PRO A 244 -7.60 0.49 24.04
CA PRO A 244 -6.56 -0.52 24.20
C PRO A 244 -6.02 -0.96 22.83
N THR A 245 -4.90 -1.67 22.83
CA THR A 245 -4.21 -2.09 21.60
C THR A 245 -4.97 -3.13 20.78
N VAL A 246 -5.97 -3.80 21.36
CA VAL A 246 -6.88 -4.72 20.63
C VAL A 246 -7.87 -3.98 19.72
N ALA A 247 -7.92 -2.66 19.80
CA ALA A 247 -8.74 -1.80 18.94
C ALA A 247 -7.87 -1.10 17.90
N THR A 248 -8.32 -1.10 16.64
CA THR A 248 -7.81 -0.24 15.56
C THR A 248 -8.95 0.64 15.07
N THR A 249 -8.70 1.92 14.85
CA THR A 249 -9.71 2.87 14.37
C THR A 249 -9.12 3.90 13.42
N SER A 250 -9.95 4.39 12.53
CA SER A 250 -9.71 5.56 11.69
C SER A 250 -11.00 6.37 11.55
N PHE A 251 -10.87 7.61 11.11
CA PHE A 251 -11.99 8.32 10.53
C PHE A 251 -11.70 8.72 9.10
N ALA A 252 -12.74 8.90 8.31
CA ALA A 252 -12.63 9.44 6.98
C ALA A 252 -13.75 10.44 6.69
N VAL A 253 -13.40 11.55 6.04
CA VAL A 253 -14.36 12.48 5.45
C VAL A 253 -14.48 12.14 3.98
N PHE A 254 -15.71 11.90 3.52
CA PHE A 254 -16.02 11.55 2.15
C PHE A 254 -16.84 12.63 1.47
N GLN A 255 -16.51 12.88 0.19
CA GLN A 255 -17.37 13.58 -0.75
C GLN A 255 -18.00 12.52 -1.66
N LEU A 256 -19.19 12.04 -1.33
CA LEU A 256 -19.79 10.90 -2.04
C LEU A 256 -20.63 11.39 -3.24
N PRO A 257 -20.43 10.83 -4.44
CA PRO A 257 -21.21 11.18 -5.61
C PRO A 257 -22.68 10.76 -5.45
N ALA A 258 -23.59 11.49 -6.10
CA ALA A 258 -25.03 11.22 -6.04
C ALA A 258 -25.44 10.04 -6.93
N ASP A 259 -24.72 9.85 -8.03
CA ASP A 259 -25.13 8.95 -9.13
C ASP A 259 -24.25 7.67 -9.20
N ASP A 260 -23.44 7.39 -8.20
CA ASP A 260 -22.62 6.19 -8.16
C ASP A 260 -23.43 5.02 -7.54
N PRO A 261 -23.71 3.95 -8.32
CA PRO A 261 -24.47 2.81 -7.83
C PRO A 261 -23.77 2.02 -6.70
N MET A 262 -22.46 2.21 -6.48
CA MET A 262 -21.73 1.59 -5.40
C MET A 262 -21.91 2.32 -4.05
N VAL A 263 -22.39 3.57 -4.08
CA VAL A 263 -22.64 4.34 -2.87
C VAL A 263 -24.01 3.97 -2.29
N PRO A 264 -24.09 3.55 -1.02
CA PRO A 264 -25.38 3.27 -0.36
C PRO A 264 -26.33 4.48 -0.45
N PRO A 265 -27.62 4.28 -0.80
CA PRO A 265 -28.57 5.37 -1.03
C PRO A 265 -28.65 6.43 0.11
N PRO A 266 -28.57 6.07 1.41
CA PRO A 266 -28.58 7.08 2.48
C PRO A 266 -27.37 8.02 2.48
N LEU A 267 -26.25 7.63 1.83
CA LEU A 267 -24.99 8.37 1.80
C LEU A 267 -24.79 9.14 0.47
N ALA A 268 -25.54 8.80 -0.58
CA ALA A 268 -25.36 9.35 -1.92
C ALA A 268 -25.56 10.88 -1.96
N GLY A 269 -24.64 11.58 -2.63
CA GLY A 269 -24.64 13.04 -2.79
C GLY A 269 -24.31 13.82 -1.54
N ARG A 270 -23.75 13.18 -0.50
CA ARG A 270 -23.46 13.82 0.79
C ARG A 270 -21.96 13.95 1.03
N THR A 271 -21.60 14.97 1.80
CA THR A 271 -20.36 14.98 2.56
C THR A 271 -20.62 14.25 3.89
N THR A 272 -19.86 13.21 4.17
CA THR A 272 -20.07 12.34 5.34
C THR A 272 -18.79 12.12 6.12
N VAL A 273 -18.92 11.77 7.40
CA VAL A 273 -17.85 11.27 8.26
C VAL A 273 -18.10 9.80 8.52
N SER A 274 -17.11 8.96 8.21
CA SER A 274 -17.11 7.53 8.53
C SER A 274 -16.12 7.26 9.66
N ILE A 275 -16.58 6.63 10.74
CA ILE A 275 -15.73 6.09 11.80
C ILE A 275 -15.57 4.60 11.58
N ARG A 276 -14.34 4.15 11.38
CA ARG A 276 -13.99 2.76 11.14
C ARG A 276 -13.44 2.15 12.40
N TYR A 277 -13.80 0.91 12.67
CA TYR A 277 -13.44 0.22 13.90
C TYR A 277 -13.20 -1.26 13.66
N VAL A 278 -12.12 -1.79 14.22
CA VAL A 278 -11.84 -3.23 14.32
C VAL A 278 -11.39 -3.53 15.73
N TRP A 279 -12.04 -4.49 16.35
CA TRP A 279 -11.72 -5.02 17.66
C TRP A 279 -11.44 -6.52 17.56
N THR A 280 -10.30 -6.94 18.09
CA THR A 280 -9.78 -8.30 17.99
C THR A 280 -9.91 -9.11 19.29
N GLY A 281 -10.51 -8.54 20.32
CA GLY A 281 -10.79 -9.18 21.60
C GLY A 281 -12.20 -9.75 21.70
N ASP A 282 -12.73 -9.84 22.92
CA ASP A 282 -14.09 -10.25 23.19
C ASP A 282 -15.11 -9.28 22.59
N ASP A 283 -16.11 -9.77 21.87
CA ASP A 283 -17.06 -8.95 21.10
C ASP A 283 -17.93 -8.05 21.98
N ASP A 284 -18.33 -8.51 23.18
CA ASP A 284 -19.12 -7.70 24.12
C ASP A 284 -18.30 -6.53 24.66
N ASP A 285 -17.00 -6.72 24.88
CA ASP A 285 -16.09 -5.63 25.24
C ASP A 285 -15.95 -4.65 24.08
N GLY A 286 -15.79 -5.14 22.85
CA GLY A 286 -15.74 -4.33 21.64
C GLY A 286 -16.99 -3.47 21.47
N ALA A 287 -18.16 -4.05 21.66
CA ALA A 287 -19.44 -3.35 21.59
C ALA A 287 -19.55 -2.26 22.66
N ARG A 288 -19.18 -2.56 23.92
CA ARG A 288 -19.17 -1.57 25.01
C ARG A 288 -18.25 -0.37 24.74
N TRP A 289 -17.06 -0.63 24.22
CA TRP A 289 -16.12 0.43 23.84
C TRP A 289 -16.68 1.30 22.72
N PHE A 290 -17.32 0.70 21.72
CA PHE A 290 -17.83 1.41 20.55
C PHE A 290 -19.11 2.20 20.80
N GLU A 291 -19.84 1.93 21.88
CA GLU A 291 -21.08 2.64 22.25
C GLU A 291 -20.86 4.17 22.38
N ALA A 292 -19.67 4.60 22.79
CA ALA A 292 -19.31 6.01 22.84
C ALA A 292 -19.39 6.70 21.47
N MET A 293 -19.09 5.97 20.38
CA MET A 293 -19.19 6.51 19.03
C MET A 293 -20.62 6.47 18.49
N ARG A 294 -21.42 5.45 18.81
CA ARG A 294 -22.86 5.43 18.47
C ARG A 294 -23.62 6.62 19.05
N ASN A 295 -23.14 7.16 20.18
CA ASN A 295 -23.70 8.32 20.85
C ASN A 295 -22.99 9.65 20.50
N ALA A 296 -22.17 9.69 19.43
CA ALA A 296 -21.44 10.89 19.05
C ALA A 296 -22.27 11.91 18.25
N GLY A 297 -23.34 11.47 17.60
CA GLY A 297 -24.23 12.29 16.78
C GLY A 297 -25.35 11.47 16.13
N PRO A 298 -26.18 12.07 15.28
CA PRO A 298 -27.20 11.35 14.51
C PRO A 298 -26.54 10.40 13.49
N VAL A 299 -26.78 9.10 13.65
CA VAL A 299 -26.22 8.05 12.79
C VAL A 299 -27.01 7.91 11.51
N ILE A 300 -26.34 7.90 10.36
CA ILE A 300 -26.95 7.62 9.04
C ILE A 300 -26.95 6.11 8.77
N LEU A 301 -25.80 5.46 9.01
CA LEU A 301 -25.60 4.03 8.76
C LEU A 301 -24.66 3.46 9.83
N ASP A 302 -25.00 2.31 10.41
CA ASP A 302 -24.18 1.55 11.36
C ASP A 302 -24.01 0.12 10.81
N ASP A 303 -22.79 -0.23 10.42
CA ASP A 303 -22.42 -1.56 9.92
C ASP A 303 -21.48 -2.28 10.92
N VAL A 304 -21.33 -1.76 12.13
CA VAL A 304 -20.44 -2.32 13.16
C VAL A 304 -21.10 -3.48 13.90
N ALA A 305 -20.57 -4.67 13.66
CA ALA A 305 -21.08 -5.93 14.22
C ALA A 305 -19.95 -6.98 14.32
N THR A 306 -20.23 -8.13 14.93
CA THR A 306 -19.39 -9.32 14.82
C THR A 306 -19.45 -9.85 13.39
N LYS A 307 -18.28 -10.01 12.78
CA LYS A 307 -18.13 -10.47 11.40
C LYS A 307 -17.05 -11.54 11.29
N PRO A 308 -17.18 -12.49 10.34
CA PRO A 308 -16.06 -13.37 10.00
C PRO A 308 -14.92 -12.53 9.40
N TYR A 309 -13.67 -12.97 9.58
CA TYR A 309 -12.53 -12.25 9.00
C TYR A 309 -12.60 -12.11 7.47
N THR A 310 -13.27 -13.01 6.78
CA THR A 310 -13.53 -12.93 5.33
C THR A 310 -14.33 -11.68 4.92
N ALA A 311 -14.94 -10.97 5.85
CA ALA A 311 -15.66 -9.72 5.63
C ALA A 311 -14.83 -8.47 5.98
N ILE A 312 -13.49 -8.59 6.10
CA ILE A 312 -12.62 -7.48 6.54
C ILE A 312 -12.72 -6.24 5.65
N ASP A 313 -12.97 -6.41 4.36
CA ASP A 313 -13.14 -5.32 3.39
C ASP A 313 -14.33 -4.42 3.71
N SER A 314 -15.32 -4.91 4.46
CA SER A 314 -16.48 -4.11 4.87
C SER A 314 -16.15 -2.98 5.86
N VAL A 315 -14.95 -2.97 6.43
CA VAL A 315 -14.49 -1.91 7.35
C VAL A 315 -14.19 -0.61 6.60
N HIS A 316 -13.52 -0.70 5.44
CA HIS A 316 -13.09 0.47 4.66
C HIS A 316 -13.95 0.70 3.43
N THR A 317 -14.47 -0.37 2.83
CA THR A 317 -15.30 -0.33 1.61
C THR A 317 -14.59 0.35 0.43
N ASP A 318 -13.28 0.12 0.30
CA ASP A 318 -12.48 0.67 -0.80
C ASP A 318 -12.89 0.04 -2.15
N PRO A 319 -12.79 0.75 -3.29
CA PRO A 319 -13.21 0.23 -4.59
C PRO A 319 -12.32 -0.92 -5.06
N LEU A 320 -12.96 -1.94 -5.68
CA LEU A 320 -12.27 -3.09 -6.28
C LEU A 320 -11.76 -2.79 -7.69
N ASP A 321 -12.55 -2.06 -8.47
CA ASP A 321 -12.24 -1.76 -9.86
C ASP A 321 -11.14 -0.70 -9.98
N PRO A 322 -10.26 -0.80 -11.01
CA PRO A 322 -9.25 0.21 -11.30
C PRO A 322 -9.87 1.60 -11.54
N ILE A 323 -9.33 2.60 -10.87
CA ILE A 323 -9.76 4.01 -11.00
C ILE A 323 -8.56 4.94 -11.15
N PRO A 324 -8.71 6.10 -11.82
CA PRO A 324 -7.64 7.08 -11.92
C PRO A 324 -7.57 7.93 -10.65
N THR A 325 -6.79 7.52 -9.64
CA THR A 325 -6.63 8.29 -8.40
C THR A 325 -5.41 9.18 -8.41
N HIS A 326 -5.55 10.37 -7.82
CA HIS A 326 -4.44 11.15 -7.30
C HIS A 326 -4.46 11.02 -5.79
N GLU A 327 -3.34 10.59 -5.26
CA GLU A 327 -3.18 10.33 -3.84
C GLU A 327 -2.06 11.20 -3.27
N ALA A 328 -2.27 11.70 -2.06
CA ALA A 328 -1.26 12.41 -1.28
C ALA A 328 -1.40 12.02 0.19
N GLY A 329 -0.30 12.09 0.96
CA GLY A 329 -0.39 11.70 2.35
C GLY A 329 0.85 12.04 3.15
N THR A 330 0.71 11.94 4.45
CA THR A 330 1.81 12.10 5.40
C THR A 330 1.54 11.28 6.66
N VAL A 331 2.47 11.28 7.60
CA VAL A 331 2.27 10.79 8.96
C VAL A 331 2.18 11.98 9.91
N LEU A 332 1.46 11.80 11.00
CA LEU A 332 1.35 12.81 12.05
C LEU A 332 1.89 12.22 13.36
N ARG A 333 2.70 13.01 14.06
CA ARG A 333 3.20 12.63 15.41
C ARG A 333 2.07 12.64 16.42
N ASP A 334 1.19 13.63 16.29
CA ASP A 334 0.04 13.87 17.15
C ASP A 334 -1.13 14.44 16.35
N LEU A 335 -2.32 14.38 16.92
CA LEU A 335 -3.55 14.92 16.35
C LEU A 335 -4.36 15.66 17.43
N PRO A 336 -3.92 16.83 17.92
CA PRO A 336 -4.70 17.60 18.87
C PRO A 336 -6.00 18.14 18.24
N LEU A 337 -6.92 18.65 19.05
CA LEU A 337 -8.21 19.15 18.54
C LEU A 337 -8.05 20.26 17.50
N ASP A 338 -7.05 21.12 17.64
CA ASP A 338 -6.75 22.17 16.66
C ASP A 338 -6.42 21.57 15.27
N ALA A 339 -5.73 20.42 15.22
CA ALA A 339 -5.46 19.70 13.98
C ALA A 339 -6.75 19.10 13.39
N VAL A 340 -7.62 18.55 14.24
CA VAL A 340 -8.94 18.04 13.82
C VAL A 340 -9.78 19.18 13.24
N ASP A 341 -9.83 20.34 13.90
CA ASP A 341 -10.57 21.51 13.44
C ASP A 341 -10.03 22.05 12.10
N ALA A 342 -8.71 22.07 11.92
CA ALA A 342 -8.08 22.44 10.65
C ALA A 342 -8.45 21.50 9.51
N LEU A 343 -8.50 20.18 9.75
CA LEU A 343 -8.99 19.21 8.77
C LEU A 343 -10.46 19.44 8.43
N ILE A 344 -11.32 19.61 9.44
CA ILE A 344 -12.75 19.87 9.23
C ILE A 344 -12.97 21.14 8.41
N ALA A 345 -12.23 22.21 8.68
CA ALA A 345 -12.33 23.46 7.94
C ALA A 345 -12.03 23.31 6.44
N LEU A 346 -11.12 22.41 6.08
CA LEU A 346 -10.71 22.18 4.70
C LEU A 346 -11.50 21.06 4.00
N THR A 347 -12.09 20.12 4.73
CA THR A 347 -12.64 18.89 4.14
C THR A 347 -14.10 18.61 4.54
N GLY A 348 -14.61 19.27 5.58
CA GLY A 348 -15.93 19.05 6.13
C GLY A 348 -17.06 19.70 5.31
N ALA A 349 -18.24 19.79 5.91
CA ALA A 349 -19.41 20.36 5.29
C ALA A 349 -19.17 21.82 4.84
N GLY A 350 -19.47 22.09 3.55
CA GLY A 350 -19.29 23.44 2.98
C GLY A 350 -17.88 23.81 2.54
N ALA A 351 -16.87 22.99 2.81
CA ALA A 351 -15.48 23.24 2.38
C ALA A 351 -15.27 23.10 0.87
N GLN A 352 -16.21 22.49 0.14
CA GLN A 352 -16.10 22.20 -1.30
C GLN A 352 -14.80 21.47 -1.66
N SER A 353 -14.37 20.53 -0.82
CA SER A 353 -13.16 19.74 -1.04
C SER A 353 -13.27 18.92 -2.33
N PRO A 354 -12.28 18.98 -3.24
CA PRO A 354 -12.22 18.12 -4.41
C PRO A 354 -11.67 16.70 -4.09
N GLN A 355 -11.24 16.47 -2.84
CA GLN A 355 -10.87 15.12 -2.39
C GLN A 355 -12.12 14.28 -2.17
N ILE A 356 -12.17 13.08 -2.74
CA ILE A 356 -13.27 12.14 -2.47
C ILE A 356 -13.14 11.49 -1.10
N LEU A 357 -11.90 11.38 -0.60
CA LEU A 357 -11.58 10.80 0.69
C LEU A 357 -10.45 11.58 1.37
N VAL A 358 -10.64 11.91 2.64
CA VAL A 358 -9.56 12.32 3.54
C VAL A 358 -9.63 11.46 4.79
N GLU A 359 -8.66 10.57 4.98
CA GLU A 359 -8.62 9.60 6.06
C GLU A 359 -7.49 9.89 7.05
N VAL A 360 -7.80 9.75 8.35
CA VAL A 360 -6.81 9.69 9.42
C VAL A 360 -6.91 8.36 10.14
N ARG A 361 -5.83 7.56 10.12
CA ARG A 361 -5.71 6.27 10.85
C ARG A 361 -4.90 6.45 12.11
N GLN A 362 -5.40 5.94 13.24
CA GLN A 362 -4.63 5.83 14.46
C GLN A 362 -3.58 4.71 14.33
N LEU A 363 -2.32 5.03 14.58
CA LEU A 363 -1.19 4.11 14.65
C LEU A 363 -0.92 3.68 16.10
N GLY A 364 0.30 3.22 16.38
CA GLY A 364 0.70 2.82 17.73
C GLY A 364 0.43 1.35 18.04
N GLY A 365 0.28 0.98 19.30
CA GLY A 365 0.16 -0.42 19.70
C GLY A 365 1.36 -1.26 19.19
N ALA A 366 1.10 -2.45 18.66
CA ALA A 366 2.12 -3.36 18.15
C ALA A 366 2.89 -2.85 16.91
N VAL A 367 2.42 -1.78 16.25
CA VAL A 367 3.19 -1.11 15.18
C VAL A 367 4.50 -0.54 15.71
N ARG A 368 4.52 -0.10 16.98
CA ARG A 368 5.73 0.42 17.66
C ARG A 368 6.70 -0.67 18.09
N ASP A 369 6.31 -1.94 17.96
CA ASP A 369 7.03 -3.07 18.52
C ASP A 369 8.13 -3.56 17.57
N GLU A 370 9.38 -3.31 17.96
CA GLU A 370 10.56 -3.78 17.22
C GLU A 370 10.98 -5.23 17.59
N ARG A 371 10.32 -5.90 18.54
CA ARG A 371 10.67 -7.26 18.99
C ARG A 371 10.59 -8.32 17.88
N ARG A 372 9.98 -7.99 16.76
CA ARG A 372 9.95 -8.82 15.54
C ARG A 372 11.22 -8.73 14.70
N GLY A 373 12.25 -8.02 15.20
CA GLY A 373 13.52 -7.79 14.55
C GLY A 373 13.52 -6.57 13.62
N ALA A 374 14.70 -5.99 13.43
CA ALA A 374 14.90 -4.78 12.64
C ALA A 374 14.37 -4.92 11.20
N SER A 375 13.79 -3.86 10.68
CA SER A 375 13.29 -3.75 9.30
C SER A 375 13.56 -2.35 8.75
N ALA A 376 13.45 -2.17 7.45
CA ALA A 376 13.61 -0.85 6.82
C ALA A 376 12.40 0.08 7.03
N PHE A 377 11.40 -0.31 7.79
CA PHE A 377 10.22 0.51 8.08
C PHE A 377 10.51 1.47 9.23
N CYS A 378 10.63 2.78 8.95
CA CYS A 378 11.07 3.80 9.92
C CYS A 378 9.94 4.47 10.71
N SER A 379 8.69 4.41 10.25
CA SER A 379 7.56 5.22 10.80
C SER A 379 6.86 4.57 12.02
N ARG A 380 7.55 3.72 12.81
CA ARG A 380 6.94 2.99 13.94
C ARG A 380 6.53 3.90 15.09
N GLY A 381 7.20 5.04 15.25
CA GLY A 381 6.96 5.99 16.32
C GLY A 381 5.79 6.94 16.10
N GLU A 382 5.26 7.01 14.89
CA GLU A 382 4.24 7.98 14.51
C GLU A 382 2.87 7.66 15.14
N GLY A 383 2.07 8.72 15.36
CA GLY A 383 0.75 8.61 16.01
C GLY A 383 -0.38 8.29 15.05
N TYR A 384 -0.31 8.86 13.84
CA TYR A 384 -1.37 8.74 12.84
C TYR A 384 -0.80 8.73 11.43
N SER A 385 -1.56 8.16 10.47
CA SER A 385 -1.36 8.41 9.04
C SER A 385 -2.51 9.24 8.49
N LEU A 386 -2.19 10.22 7.64
CA LEU A 386 -3.14 11.03 6.88
C LEU A 386 -3.04 10.65 5.41
N LEU A 387 -4.17 10.32 4.79
CA LEU A 387 -4.30 9.99 3.38
C LEU A 387 -5.37 10.86 2.74
N LEU A 388 -5.06 11.43 1.58
CA LEU A 388 -5.97 12.16 0.72
C LEU A 388 -6.07 11.41 -0.61
N VAL A 389 -7.29 11.22 -1.10
CA VAL A 389 -7.56 10.58 -2.38
C VAL A 389 -8.57 11.42 -3.15
N GLY A 390 -8.29 11.67 -4.43
CA GLY A 390 -9.21 12.32 -5.36
C GLY A 390 -9.12 11.69 -6.74
N ILE A 391 -10.07 12.01 -7.62
CA ILE A 391 -10.03 11.57 -9.01
C ILE A 391 -9.07 12.47 -9.79
N ALA A 392 -8.08 11.86 -10.44
CA ALA A 392 -7.10 12.57 -11.24
C ALA A 392 -7.79 13.42 -12.32
N GLY A 393 -7.29 14.64 -12.51
CA GLY A 393 -7.89 15.61 -13.44
C GLY A 393 -9.01 16.47 -12.83
N THR A 394 -9.44 16.22 -11.58
CA THR A 394 -10.39 17.10 -10.90
C THR A 394 -9.76 18.49 -10.68
N PRO A 395 -10.43 19.57 -11.10
CA PRO A 395 -9.89 20.94 -10.92
C PRO A 395 -9.59 21.25 -9.44
N GLY A 396 -8.42 21.85 -9.18
CA GLY A 396 -8.01 22.26 -7.84
C GLY A 396 -7.56 21.12 -6.92
N LEU A 397 -7.58 19.86 -7.38
CA LEU A 397 -7.28 18.67 -6.55
C LEU A 397 -5.88 18.74 -5.91
N HIS A 398 -4.85 19.04 -6.71
CA HIS A 398 -3.47 19.13 -6.23
C HIS A 398 -3.27 20.31 -5.25
N ASP A 399 -3.78 21.51 -5.61
CA ASP A 399 -3.64 22.71 -4.78
C ASP A 399 -4.35 22.50 -3.43
N HIS A 400 -5.52 21.90 -3.45
CA HIS A 400 -6.24 21.57 -2.20
C HIS A 400 -5.48 20.51 -1.39
N GLY A 401 -4.93 19.47 -2.02
CA GLY A 401 -4.11 18.47 -1.35
C GLY A 401 -2.91 19.11 -0.63
N HIS A 402 -2.20 20.02 -1.30
CA HIS A 402 -1.12 20.80 -0.70
C HIS A 402 -1.62 21.66 0.46
N ALA A 403 -2.74 22.37 0.30
CA ALA A 403 -3.31 23.20 1.38
C ALA A 403 -3.64 22.37 2.64
N VAL A 404 -4.17 21.14 2.48
CA VAL A 404 -4.42 20.23 3.62
C VAL A 404 -3.11 19.79 4.27
N LEU A 405 -2.11 19.37 3.48
CA LEU A 405 -0.81 18.94 4.01
C LEU A 405 -0.06 20.09 4.69
N ASP A 406 -0.11 21.28 4.13
CA ASP A 406 0.50 22.50 4.70
C ASP A 406 -0.14 22.87 6.03
N ALA A 407 -1.47 22.80 6.12
CA ALA A 407 -2.20 23.02 7.38
C ALA A 407 -1.80 22.01 8.47
N MET A 408 -1.44 20.77 8.10
CA MET A 408 -1.00 19.72 9.04
C MET A 408 0.48 19.81 9.40
N THR A 409 1.28 20.67 8.78
CA THR A 409 2.73 20.79 9.00
C THR A 409 3.14 20.86 10.48
N PRO A 410 2.44 21.60 11.39
CA PRO A 410 2.83 21.66 12.80
C PRO A 410 2.86 20.30 13.51
N TRP A 411 2.09 19.34 13.02
CA TRP A 411 1.93 18.00 13.62
C TRP A 411 2.54 16.88 12.78
N THR A 412 3.07 17.19 11.62
CA THR A 412 3.69 16.19 10.71
C THR A 412 4.84 15.46 11.39
N GLY A 413 4.88 14.14 11.20
CA GLY A 413 5.94 13.25 11.65
C GLY A 413 7.19 13.31 10.77
N THR A 414 8.13 12.42 11.03
CA THR A 414 9.46 12.52 10.42
C THR A 414 9.57 11.73 9.12
N TYR A 415 9.07 10.48 9.10
CA TYR A 415 9.26 9.56 7.99
C TYR A 415 7.91 9.10 7.43
N ARG A 416 7.79 9.07 6.10
CA ARG A 416 6.56 8.60 5.44
C ARG A 416 6.40 7.10 5.53
N LEU A 417 5.17 6.63 5.34
CA LEU A 417 4.87 5.20 5.19
C LEU A 417 5.19 4.76 3.75
N PRO A 418 6.04 3.73 3.53
CA PRO A 418 6.42 3.34 2.16
C PRO A 418 5.24 2.95 1.27
N ASN A 419 4.17 2.35 1.83
CA ASN A 419 2.96 2.01 1.07
C ASN A 419 2.03 3.20 0.79
N PHE A 420 2.23 4.31 1.49
CA PHE A 420 1.51 5.58 1.29
C PHE A 420 2.46 6.66 0.76
N SER A 421 3.48 6.25 0.01
CA SER A 421 4.37 7.08 -0.78
C SER A 421 3.99 6.94 -2.25
N PHE A 422 3.55 8.02 -2.88
CA PHE A 422 2.90 8.01 -4.19
C PHE A 422 3.81 8.54 -5.31
N SER A 423 5.01 8.98 -4.94
CA SER A 423 6.07 9.40 -5.85
C SER A 423 7.43 8.87 -5.40
N PRO A 424 8.44 8.87 -6.28
CA PRO A 424 9.82 8.57 -5.89
C PRO A 424 10.34 9.50 -4.79
N GLU A 425 9.99 10.79 -4.81
CA GLU A 425 10.37 11.80 -3.82
C GLU A 425 9.75 11.50 -2.45
N ASP A 426 8.47 11.09 -2.41
CA ASP A 426 7.81 10.66 -1.18
C ASP A 426 8.47 9.43 -0.57
N LEU A 427 8.85 8.47 -1.41
CA LEU A 427 9.52 7.26 -0.94
C LEU A 427 10.95 7.56 -0.45
N ALA A 428 11.65 8.53 -1.04
CA ALA A 428 12.99 8.92 -0.62
C ALA A 428 13.02 9.42 0.83
N VAL A 429 11.95 10.08 1.28
CA VAL A 429 11.83 10.60 2.66
C VAL A 429 11.17 9.62 3.64
N ALA A 430 10.92 8.38 3.23
CA ALA A 430 10.36 7.35 4.10
C ALA A 430 11.39 6.72 5.06
N TYR A 431 12.68 6.99 4.86
CA TYR A 431 13.76 6.29 5.55
C TYR A 431 14.70 7.25 6.30
N ASP A 432 15.15 6.81 7.47
CA ASP A 432 16.17 7.51 8.23
C ASP A 432 17.58 7.32 7.62
N PRO A 433 18.56 8.21 7.95
CA PRO A 433 19.89 8.10 7.39
C PRO A 433 20.61 6.75 7.67
N PRO A 434 20.50 6.12 8.86
CA PRO A 434 21.02 4.77 9.07
C PRO A 434 20.42 3.71 8.17
N THR A 435 19.09 3.73 7.97
CA THR A 435 18.38 2.80 7.08
C THR A 435 18.81 3.01 5.63
N ILE A 436 18.91 4.27 5.15
CA ILE A 436 19.41 4.60 3.82
C ILE A 436 20.84 4.02 3.63
N ALA A 437 21.71 4.20 4.61
CA ALA A 437 23.08 3.69 4.55
C ALA A 437 23.11 2.15 4.42
N ARG A 438 22.26 1.43 5.18
CA ARG A 438 22.13 -0.04 5.10
C ARG A 438 21.56 -0.48 3.76
N LEU A 439 20.49 0.15 3.27
CA LEU A 439 19.89 -0.15 1.96
C LEU A 439 20.91 0.07 0.83
N ARG A 440 21.63 1.19 0.83
CA ARG A 440 22.71 1.46 -0.14
C ARG A 440 23.85 0.43 -0.07
N ALA A 441 24.19 -0.05 1.14
CA ALA A 441 25.21 -1.10 1.31
C ALA A 441 24.72 -2.45 0.75
N ALA A 442 23.47 -2.83 1.02
CA ALA A 442 22.85 -4.02 0.45
C ALA A 442 22.76 -3.94 -1.08
N MET A 443 22.38 -2.79 -1.64
CA MET A 443 22.35 -2.58 -3.10
C MET A 443 23.72 -2.77 -3.75
N ARG A 444 24.80 -2.25 -3.14
CA ARG A 444 26.17 -2.49 -3.67
C ARG A 444 26.54 -3.97 -3.72
N THR A 445 26.00 -4.78 -2.83
CA THR A 445 26.28 -6.22 -2.77
C THR A 445 25.41 -7.03 -3.72
N TYR A 446 24.10 -6.69 -3.80
CA TYR A 446 23.11 -7.55 -4.45
C TYR A 446 22.59 -6.99 -5.77
N ASP A 447 22.84 -5.71 -6.06
CA ASP A 447 22.51 -5.02 -7.32
C ASP A 447 23.63 -4.05 -7.74
N PRO A 448 24.88 -4.54 -7.94
CA PRO A 448 26.04 -3.69 -8.25
C PRO A 448 25.87 -2.90 -9.56
N ASP A 449 25.11 -3.44 -10.52
CA ASP A 449 24.89 -2.84 -11.83
C ASP A 449 23.62 -1.95 -11.88
N ARG A 450 22.93 -1.78 -10.73
CA ARG A 450 21.76 -0.91 -10.58
C ARG A 450 20.61 -1.27 -11.52
N VAL A 451 20.33 -2.56 -11.63
CA VAL A 451 19.28 -3.14 -12.48
C VAL A 451 17.89 -2.89 -11.90
N MET A 452 17.76 -2.85 -10.56
CA MET A 452 16.48 -2.55 -9.88
C MET A 452 16.16 -1.06 -10.00
N ALA A 453 15.13 -0.70 -10.79
CA ALA A 453 14.77 0.69 -11.06
C ALA A 453 14.42 1.47 -9.77
N LEU A 454 13.64 0.86 -8.87
CA LEU A 454 13.20 1.50 -7.63
C LEU A 454 14.35 1.86 -6.68
N GLY A 455 15.47 1.16 -6.76
CA GLY A 455 16.66 1.45 -5.96
C GLY A 455 17.23 2.86 -6.17
N ARG A 456 16.94 3.51 -7.32
CA ARG A 456 17.37 4.89 -7.61
C ARG A 456 16.70 5.95 -6.75
N VAL A 457 15.58 5.63 -6.12
CA VAL A 457 14.91 6.52 -5.17
C VAL A 457 15.85 6.98 -4.06
N LEU A 458 16.76 6.11 -3.61
CA LEU A 458 17.75 6.47 -2.59
C LEU A 458 18.81 7.49 -3.06
N ASP A 459 18.87 7.81 -4.34
CA ASP A 459 19.78 8.84 -4.86
C ASP A 459 19.14 10.24 -4.81
N LEU A 460 17.84 10.34 -4.55
CA LEU A 460 17.08 11.60 -4.47
C LEU A 460 17.19 12.26 -3.09
N GLY A 461 17.59 11.53 -2.05
CA GLY A 461 17.66 12.01 -0.66
C GLY A 461 19.07 12.28 -0.13
#